data_819a77bfa13069466c5a9a8a48c1e9e1
#
_entry.id   819a77bfa13069466c5a9a8a48c1e9e1
#
_cell.length_a   1.000
_cell.length_b   1.000
_cell.length_c   1.000
_cell.angle_alpha   90.00
_cell.angle_beta   90.00
_cell.angle_gamma   90.00
#
_symmetry.space_group_name_H-M   'P 1'
#
loop_
_entity.id
_entity.type
_entity.pdbx_description
1 polymer ?
#
loop_
_entity_poly.entity_id
_entity_poly.type
_entity_poly.pdbx_seq_one_letter_code
_entity_poly.pdbx_strand_id
1 'polypeptide(L)'
;MAHLNIVLHEPEIPANTGNIGRTCVATGTRLHLIKPLGFDISDKAVKRAGLDYWPKLDVTVYESYEDFLERNPGAKIYYATTKGPQTYVDVQYEEDCFIMFGKESAGIPEDILYNNQETAVRIPMINDIR
;
A
#
# COMPACT_ATOMS: atom_id res chain seq x y z
N MET A 1 -6.99 -1.46 20.23
CA MET A 1 -7.26 -0.60 19.08
C MET A 1 -6.80 -1.28 17.79
N ALA A 2 -7.64 -1.26 16.78
CA ALA A 2 -7.29 -1.88 15.51
C ALA A 2 -6.19 -1.07 14.81
N HIS A 3 -5.22 -1.79 14.24
CA HIS A 3 -4.18 -1.20 13.41
C HIS A 3 -4.40 -1.66 11.99
N LEU A 4 -4.26 -0.76 11.05
CA LEU A 4 -4.30 -1.09 9.65
C LEU A 4 -2.90 -1.06 9.07
N ASN A 5 -2.71 -1.78 7.98
CA ASN A 5 -1.45 -1.82 7.26
C ASN A 5 -1.73 -1.48 5.80
N ILE A 6 -1.08 -0.46 5.30
CA ILE A 6 -1.16 -0.09 3.90
C ILE A 6 0.10 -0.62 3.21
N VAL A 7 -0.08 -1.30 2.08
CA VAL A 7 1.03 -1.85 1.31
C VAL A 7 1.02 -1.21 -0.07
N LEU A 8 2.15 -0.66 -0.48
CA LEU A 8 2.31 -0.08 -1.81
C LEU A 8 3.25 -0.97 -2.61
N HIS A 9 2.71 -1.59 -3.66
CA HIS A 9 3.47 -2.49 -4.51
C HIS A 9 4.14 -1.72 -5.63
N GLU A 10 5.45 -1.57 -5.53
CA GLU A 10 6.27 -0.87 -6.53
C GLU A 10 5.75 0.54 -6.85
N PRO A 11 5.55 1.38 -5.82
CA PRO A 11 5.01 2.72 -6.06
C PRO A 11 5.97 3.56 -6.90
N GLU A 12 5.41 4.38 -7.80
CA GLU A 12 6.17 5.13 -8.79
C GLU A 12 6.26 6.63 -8.49
N ILE A 13 5.20 7.19 -7.92
CA ILE A 13 5.08 8.64 -7.78
C ILE A 13 5.35 9.05 -6.34
N PRO A 14 6.46 9.77 -6.09
CA PRO A 14 6.85 10.10 -4.71
C PRO A 14 5.81 10.95 -3.96
N ALA A 15 5.14 11.85 -4.65
CA ALA A 15 4.12 12.68 -3.99
C ALA A 15 2.96 11.85 -3.46
N ASN A 16 2.57 10.80 -4.18
CA ASN A 16 1.48 9.92 -3.73
C ASN A 16 1.89 9.14 -2.48
N THR A 17 3.09 8.59 -2.49
CA THR A 17 3.61 7.86 -1.33
C THR A 17 3.79 8.81 -0.15
N GLY A 18 4.23 10.03 -0.39
CA GLY A 18 4.38 11.03 0.65
C GLY A 18 3.05 11.37 1.32
N ASN A 19 2.00 11.56 0.53
CA ASN A 19 0.67 11.87 1.06
C ASN A 19 0.09 10.70 1.84
N ILE A 20 0.28 9.48 1.34
CA ILE A 20 -0.15 8.28 2.05
C ILE A 20 0.59 8.13 3.38
N GLY A 21 1.90 8.39 3.37
CA GLY A 21 2.70 8.34 4.58
C GLY A 21 2.23 9.32 5.64
N ARG A 22 1.87 10.53 5.21
CA ARG A 22 1.33 11.54 6.12
C ARG A 22 0.05 11.05 6.78
N THR A 23 -0.83 10.45 6.00
CA THR A 23 -2.08 9.89 6.52
C THR A 23 -1.79 8.74 7.48
N CYS A 24 -0.82 7.90 7.16
CA CYS A 24 -0.45 6.78 8.02
C CYS A 24 0.04 7.27 9.39
N VAL A 25 0.84 8.32 9.42
CA VAL A 25 1.29 8.91 10.70
C VAL A 25 0.09 9.42 11.50
N ALA A 26 -0.81 10.14 10.84
CA ALA A 26 -1.96 10.74 11.50
C ALA A 26 -2.92 9.69 12.08
N THR A 27 -2.99 8.53 11.47
CA THR A 27 -3.96 7.49 11.87
C THR A 27 -3.32 6.32 12.63
N GLY A 28 -2.01 6.34 12.82
CA GLY A 28 -1.32 5.23 13.46
C GLY A 28 -1.26 3.97 12.60
N THR A 29 -1.32 4.13 11.28
CA THR A 29 -1.29 3.04 10.33
C THR A 29 0.16 2.72 9.94
N ARG A 30 0.47 1.44 9.77
CA ARG A 30 1.80 1.03 9.30
C ARG A 30 1.84 1.07 7.78
N LEU A 31 2.99 1.49 7.25
CA LEU A 31 3.19 1.56 5.80
C LEU A 31 4.23 0.54 5.37
N HIS A 32 3.93 -0.21 4.33
CA HIS A 32 4.84 -1.21 3.78
C HIS A 32 5.09 -0.87 2.31
N LEU A 33 6.36 -0.83 1.93
CA LEU A 33 6.76 -0.50 0.56
C LEU A 33 7.47 -1.68 -0.06
N ILE A 34 7.03 -2.13 -1.21
CA ILE A 34 7.65 -3.24 -1.93
C ILE A 34 8.44 -2.69 -3.12
N LYS A 35 9.73 -2.99 -3.14
CA LYS A 35 10.61 -2.56 -4.22
C LYS A 35 10.31 -3.29 -5.53
N PRO A 36 10.63 -2.72 -6.68
CA PRO A 36 11.39 -1.48 -6.83
C PRO A 36 10.54 -0.25 -6.59
N LEU A 37 11.16 0.79 -6.04
CA LEU A 37 10.52 2.08 -5.83
C LEU A 37 10.94 3.02 -6.95
N GLY A 38 10.00 3.80 -7.45
CA GLY A 38 10.30 4.78 -8.49
C GLY A 38 10.97 6.05 -7.98
N PHE A 39 11.43 6.05 -6.72
CA PHE A 39 12.00 7.24 -6.10
C PHE A 39 12.92 6.81 -4.95
N ASP A 40 13.68 7.79 -4.44
CA ASP A 40 14.63 7.57 -3.36
C ASP A 40 13.99 7.94 -2.02
N ILE A 41 14.13 7.06 -1.02
CA ILE A 41 13.61 7.30 0.33
C ILE A 41 14.74 7.37 1.36
N SER A 42 15.97 7.63 0.93
CA SER A 42 17.07 7.85 1.85
C SER A 42 16.77 9.05 2.76
N ASP A 43 17.45 9.12 3.90
CA ASP A 43 17.27 10.25 4.82
C ASP A 43 17.48 11.58 4.12
N LYS A 44 18.46 11.65 3.22
CA LYS A 44 18.76 12.85 2.46
C LYS A 44 17.63 13.24 1.52
N ALA A 45 17.09 12.27 0.81
CA ALA A 45 15.99 12.52 -0.13
C ALA A 45 14.71 12.93 0.60
N VAL A 46 14.41 12.27 1.70
CA VAL A 46 13.24 12.58 2.53
C VAL A 46 13.33 14.00 3.08
N LYS A 47 14.51 14.37 3.58
CA LYS A 47 14.73 15.71 4.12
C LYS A 47 14.61 16.78 3.03
N ARG A 48 15.17 16.51 1.84
CA ARG A 48 15.09 17.43 0.72
C ARG A 48 13.65 17.66 0.27
N ALA A 49 12.83 16.61 0.35
CA ALA A 49 11.42 16.70 -0.02
C ALA A 49 10.56 17.35 1.06
N GLY A 50 11.11 17.68 2.21
CA GLY A 50 10.37 18.35 3.28
C GLY A 50 9.41 17.42 4.02
N LEU A 51 9.69 16.12 4.05
CA LEU A 51 8.82 15.15 4.69
C LEU A 51 9.16 15.04 6.18
N ASP A 52 8.80 16.06 6.94
CA ASP A 52 9.17 16.18 8.35
C ASP A 52 8.57 15.07 9.22
N TYR A 53 7.45 14.51 8.81
CA TYR A 53 6.78 13.46 9.56
C TYR A 53 7.44 12.09 9.35
N TRP A 54 8.27 11.93 8.31
CA TRP A 54 8.81 10.62 7.90
C TRP A 54 9.49 9.86 9.04
N PRO A 55 10.30 10.49 9.89
CA PRO A 55 10.91 9.76 11.01
C PRO A 55 9.91 9.19 12.00
N LYS A 56 8.68 9.69 12.02
CA LYS A 56 7.62 9.19 12.91
C LYS A 56 6.79 8.10 12.25
N LEU A 57 7.03 7.83 10.99
CA LEU A 57 6.26 6.85 10.23
C LEU A 57 6.78 5.46 10.50
N ASP A 58 5.86 4.54 10.79
CA ASP A 58 6.21 3.12 10.88
C ASP A 58 6.22 2.56 9.47
N VAL A 59 7.39 2.55 8.83
CA VAL A 59 7.54 2.11 7.45
C VAL A 59 8.53 0.96 7.36
N THR A 60 8.17 -0.07 6.60
CA THR A 60 9.03 -1.21 6.32
C THR A 60 9.16 -1.36 4.81
N VAL A 61 10.38 -1.60 4.34
CA VAL A 61 10.67 -1.77 2.92
C VAL A 61 11.03 -3.21 2.65
N TYR A 62 10.46 -3.78 1.61
CA TYR A 62 10.65 -5.17 1.23
C TYR A 62 11.32 -5.27 -0.14
N GLU A 63 12.11 -6.32 -0.33
CA GLU A 63 12.82 -6.50 -1.60
C GLU A 63 11.90 -6.94 -2.73
N SER A 64 10.80 -7.63 -2.39
CA SER A 64 9.87 -8.18 -3.37
C SER A 64 8.54 -8.50 -2.70
N TYR A 65 7.55 -8.82 -3.51
CA TYR A 65 6.26 -9.29 -2.99
C TYR A 65 6.45 -10.59 -2.20
N GLU A 66 7.31 -11.48 -2.68
CA GLU A 66 7.60 -12.74 -1.99
C GLU A 66 8.24 -12.48 -0.64
N ASP A 67 9.17 -11.53 -0.57
CA ASP A 67 9.79 -11.13 0.70
C ASP A 67 8.74 -10.61 1.67
N PHE A 68 7.79 -9.83 1.17
CA PHE A 68 6.71 -9.32 1.99
C PHE A 68 5.88 -10.46 2.57
N LEU A 69 5.53 -11.44 1.77
CA LEU A 69 4.74 -12.58 2.24
C LEU A 69 5.49 -13.42 3.28
N GLU A 70 6.79 -13.61 3.07
CA GLU A 70 7.60 -14.40 4.00
C GLU A 70 7.73 -13.72 5.35
N ARG A 71 7.82 -12.40 5.35
CA ARG A 71 8.01 -11.64 6.59
C ARG A 71 6.72 -11.33 7.31
N ASN A 72 5.57 -11.63 6.69
CA ASN A 72 4.25 -11.42 7.29
C ASN A 72 3.39 -12.67 7.10
N PRO A 73 3.83 -13.81 7.68
CA PRO A 73 3.09 -15.06 7.50
C PRO A 73 1.70 -14.96 8.11
N GLY A 74 0.72 -15.51 7.39
CA GLY A 74 -0.67 -15.49 7.86
C GLY A 74 -1.37 -14.15 7.68
N ALA A 75 -0.75 -13.19 7.01
CA ALA A 75 -1.35 -11.87 6.82
C ALA A 75 -2.63 -11.95 5.98
N LYS A 76 -3.66 -11.27 6.43
CA LYS A 76 -4.88 -11.12 5.64
C LYS A 76 -4.71 -9.88 4.77
N ILE A 77 -4.63 -10.10 3.47
CA ILE A 77 -4.33 -9.04 2.51
C ILE A 77 -5.52 -8.81 1.59
N TYR A 78 -5.98 -7.57 1.54
CA TYR A 78 -7.00 -7.13 0.58
C TYR A 78 -6.28 -6.39 -0.54
N TYR A 79 -6.62 -6.72 -1.78
CA TYR A 79 -5.93 -6.17 -2.94
C TYR A 79 -6.84 -5.16 -3.62
N ALA A 80 -6.47 -3.90 -3.57
CA ALA A 80 -7.26 -2.81 -4.15
C ALA A 80 -7.08 -2.78 -5.67
N THR A 81 -8.17 -2.87 -6.38
CA THR A 81 -8.16 -2.92 -7.84
C THR A 81 -9.40 -2.23 -8.38
N THR A 82 -9.37 -1.85 -9.66
CA THR A 82 -10.55 -1.30 -10.33
C THR A 82 -11.46 -2.40 -10.89
N LYS A 83 -11.04 -3.67 -10.81
CA LYS A 83 -11.73 -4.80 -11.45
C LYS A 83 -12.09 -5.92 -10.48
N GLY A 84 -12.08 -5.65 -9.19
CA GLY A 84 -12.36 -6.70 -8.20
C GLY A 84 -13.80 -7.19 -8.27
N PRO A 85 -14.05 -8.43 -7.85
CA PRO A 85 -15.40 -9.01 -7.87
C PRO A 85 -16.33 -8.40 -6.83
N GLN A 86 -15.79 -7.79 -5.78
CA GLN A 86 -16.59 -7.13 -4.75
C GLN A 86 -16.08 -5.72 -4.53
N THR A 87 -16.96 -4.83 -4.07
CA THR A 87 -16.54 -3.46 -3.80
C THR A 87 -15.94 -3.36 -2.39
N TYR A 88 -15.20 -2.30 -2.16
CA TYR A 88 -14.55 -2.10 -0.86
C TYR A 88 -15.55 -1.98 0.28
N VAL A 89 -16.79 -1.56 0.01
CA VAL A 89 -17.81 -1.44 1.04
C VAL A 89 -18.47 -2.77 1.40
N ASP A 90 -18.28 -3.80 0.56
CA ASP A 90 -18.86 -5.12 0.79
C ASP A 90 -18.02 -5.99 1.71
N VAL A 91 -16.86 -5.50 2.13
CA VAL A 91 -15.89 -6.29 2.88
C VAL A 91 -15.78 -5.77 4.30
N GLN A 92 -15.77 -6.69 5.25
CA GLN A 92 -15.46 -6.36 6.64
C GLN A 92 -13.97 -6.56 6.87
N TYR A 93 -13.27 -5.47 7.11
CA TYR A 93 -11.83 -5.52 7.31
C TYR A 93 -11.52 -5.93 8.73
N GLU A 94 -10.67 -6.94 8.86
CA GLU A 94 -10.26 -7.47 10.13
C GLU A 94 -9.18 -6.58 10.76
N GLU A 95 -9.04 -6.70 12.08
CA GLU A 95 -7.97 -6.03 12.79
C GLU A 95 -6.63 -6.49 12.25
N ASP A 96 -5.70 -5.57 12.09
CA ASP A 96 -4.35 -5.82 11.55
C ASP A 96 -4.32 -6.34 10.10
N CYS A 97 -5.41 -6.16 9.37
CA CYS A 97 -5.39 -6.55 7.96
C CYS A 97 -4.50 -5.61 7.14
N PHE A 98 -4.12 -6.09 5.96
CA PHE A 98 -3.29 -5.35 5.02
C PHE A 98 -4.15 -4.97 3.81
N ILE A 99 -3.97 -3.76 3.32
CA ILE A 99 -4.63 -3.31 2.09
C ILE A 99 -3.53 -2.93 1.12
N MET A 100 -3.42 -3.66 0.02
CA MET A 100 -2.37 -3.46 -0.97
C MET A 100 -2.88 -2.65 -2.15
N PHE A 101 -2.10 -1.65 -2.54
CA PHE A 101 -2.34 -0.85 -3.74
C PHE A 101 -1.21 -1.11 -4.73
N GLY A 102 -1.53 -1.15 -6.01
CA GLY A 102 -0.53 -1.32 -7.05
C GLY A 102 0.11 0.00 -7.45
N LYS A 103 1.08 -0.09 -8.37
CA LYS A 103 1.74 1.10 -8.89
C LYS A 103 0.74 1.95 -9.69
N GLU A 104 1.01 3.24 -9.74
CA GLU A 104 0.07 4.21 -10.30
C GLU A 104 -0.23 3.98 -11.78
N SER A 105 0.75 3.50 -12.54
CA SER A 105 0.58 3.32 -13.98
C SER A 105 -0.11 2.03 -14.39
N ALA A 106 -0.10 0.99 -13.53
CA ALA A 106 -0.56 -0.33 -13.96
C ALA A 106 -1.38 -1.09 -12.92
N GLY A 107 -1.40 -0.62 -11.67
CA GLY A 107 -2.09 -1.33 -10.60
C GLY A 107 -1.32 -2.57 -10.15
N ILE A 108 -2.01 -3.46 -9.47
CA ILE A 108 -1.44 -4.70 -8.96
C ILE A 108 -1.29 -5.68 -10.13
N PRO A 109 -0.17 -6.42 -10.23
CA PRO A 109 0.00 -7.41 -11.31
C PRO A 109 -1.16 -8.38 -11.40
N GLU A 110 -1.56 -8.73 -12.61
CA GLU A 110 -2.73 -9.56 -12.84
C GLU A 110 -2.59 -10.95 -12.24
N ASP A 111 -1.39 -11.52 -12.23
CA ASP A 111 -1.18 -12.85 -11.65
C ASP A 111 -1.42 -12.84 -10.14
N ILE A 112 -1.06 -11.75 -9.46
CA ILE A 112 -1.34 -11.62 -8.04
C ILE A 112 -2.84 -11.53 -7.80
N LEU A 113 -3.53 -10.72 -8.59
CA LEU A 113 -4.98 -10.58 -8.47
C LEU A 113 -5.70 -11.89 -8.79
N TYR A 114 -5.25 -12.59 -9.83
CA TYR A 114 -5.87 -13.85 -10.23
C TYR A 114 -5.82 -14.88 -9.10
N ASN A 115 -4.70 -14.94 -8.40
CA ASN A 115 -4.52 -15.91 -7.32
C ASN A 115 -5.18 -15.48 -6.01
N ASN A 116 -5.74 -14.26 -5.94
CA ASN A 116 -6.30 -13.71 -4.71
C ASN A 116 -7.65 -13.05 -4.92
N GLN A 117 -8.48 -13.63 -5.79
CA GLN A 117 -9.77 -13.04 -6.13
C GLN A 117 -10.71 -12.88 -4.94
N GLU A 118 -10.58 -13.74 -3.95
CA GLU A 118 -11.44 -13.69 -2.76
C GLU A 118 -11.23 -12.39 -1.96
N THR A 119 -10.04 -11.83 -2.03
CA THR A 119 -9.71 -10.60 -1.32
C THR A 119 -9.40 -9.45 -2.26
N ALA A 120 -9.67 -9.61 -3.54
CA ALA A 120 -9.56 -8.50 -4.49
C ALA A 120 -10.79 -7.60 -4.36
N VAL A 121 -10.56 -6.35 -4.03
CA VAL A 121 -11.61 -5.40 -3.69
C VAL A 121 -11.61 -4.28 -4.72
N ARG A 122 -12.78 -4.04 -5.32
CA ARG A 122 -12.89 -2.98 -6.32
C ARG A 122 -13.15 -1.64 -5.62
N ILE A 123 -12.27 -0.69 -5.91
CA ILE A 123 -12.44 0.67 -5.43
C ILE A 123 -13.01 1.49 -6.58
N PRO A 124 -14.20 2.10 -6.41
CA PRO A 124 -14.76 2.93 -7.48
C PRO A 124 -13.82 4.07 -7.83
N MET A 125 -13.60 4.26 -9.12
CA MET A 125 -12.76 5.35 -9.61
C MET A 125 -13.63 6.53 -9.95
N ILE A 126 -13.31 7.65 -9.36
CA ILE A 126 -13.86 8.92 -9.80
C ILE A 126 -12.85 9.44 -10.82
N ASN A 127 -13.32 9.71 -12.02
CA ASN A 127 -12.44 9.99 -13.16
C ASN A 127 -11.34 10.99 -12.91
N ASP A 128 -11.56 11.95 -12.05
CA ASP A 128 -10.61 13.05 -11.85
C ASP A 128 -9.67 12.81 -10.68
N ILE A 129 -9.78 11.70 -10.00
CA ILE A 129 -8.96 11.41 -8.83
C ILE A 129 -7.92 10.36 -9.19
N ARG A 130 -6.74 10.82 -9.45
CA ARG A 130 -5.62 9.93 -9.71
C ARG A 130 -4.34 10.53 -9.24
#